data_a301272f8abcc684cb2af3d6fc83d9ca
#
_entry.id   a301272f8abcc684cb2af3d6fc83d9ca
#
_cell.length_a   1.000
_cell.length_b   1.000
_cell.length_c   1.000
_cell.angle_alpha   90.00
_cell.angle_beta   90.00
_cell.angle_gamma   90.00
#
_symmetry.space_group_name_H-M   'P 1'
#
loop_
_entity.id
_entity.type
_entity.pdbx_description
1 polymer ?
#
loop_
_entity_poly.entity_id
_entity_poly.type
_entity_poly.pdbx_seq_one_letter_code
_entity_poly.pdbx_strand_id
1 'polypeptide(L)'
;MNMNEDYISNQIAVYKNSKTLLEFQDKLKVAPINSYAHIHAGGETGADGRRTHSLIGILMKDYSKGTGDKAVTVCANISPKEAKFILSRLTAGFSEYTFQQDKIFGDKDEQGYAKVSRVRIIRATKDSKGAARKLPWYVEVENGKGVPQKNANGGTYMKPNSFVSTGKVYANLSDLDLFDLLSSVSSYIDCWEHAIAPALITKAKNAVAARQSSRNAA
;
A
#
# COMPACT_ATOMS: atom_id res chain seq x y z
N MET A 1 -34.18 17.29 -5.07
CA MET A 1 -32.86 17.88 -5.29
C MET A 1 -31.86 16.96 -4.64
N ASN A 2 -31.20 16.09 -5.42
CA ASN A 2 -30.10 15.28 -4.91
C ASN A 2 -28.88 16.19 -4.81
N MET A 3 -28.51 16.55 -3.59
CA MET A 3 -27.19 17.10 -3.35
C MET A 3 -26.20 16.00 -3.66
N ASN A 4 -25.48 16.12 -4.78
CA ASN A 4 -24.22 15.42 -4.98
C ASN A 4 -23.35 15.90 -3.81
N GLU A 5 -23.16 15.07 -2.78
CA GLU A 5 -22.03 15.26 -1.87
C GLU A 5 -20.80 15.26 -2.76
N ASP A 6 -20.05 16.36 -2.73
CA ASP A 6 -18.82 16.51 -3.51
C ASP A 6 -17.85 15.41 -3.04
N TYR A 7 -17.85 14.30 -3.78
CA TYR A 7 -16.93 13.18 -3.51
C TYR A 7 -15.51 13.64 -3.79
N ILE A 8 -14.73 13.83 -2.74
CA ILE A 8 -13.29 14.09 -2.84
C ILE A 8 -12.57 12.76 -2.94
N SER A 9 -12.00 12.49 -4.13
CA SER A 9 -11.24 11.27 -4.39
C SER A 9 -9.90 11.30 -3.64
N ASN A 10 -9.51 10.16 -3.08
CA ASN A 10 -8.16 9.94 -2.54
C ASN A 10 -7.21 9.30 -3.56
N GLN A 11 -7.57 9.32 -4.84
CA GLN A 11 -6.79 8.81 -5.95
C GLN A 11 -5.55 9.68 -6.17
N ILE A 12 -4.35 9.06 -6.19
CA ILE A 12 -3.09 9.71 -6.53
C ILE A 12 -2.78 9.52 -8.02
N ALA A 13 -2.91 8.29 -8.51
CA ALA A 13 -2.61 7.92 -9.89
C ALA A 13 -3.50 6.77 -10.33
N VAL A 14 -3.82 6.72 -11.63
CA VAL A 14 -4.68 5.68 -12.19
C VAL A 14 -4.22 5.25 -13.58
N TYR A 15 -4.19 3.93 -13.80
CA TYR A 15 -4.13 3.31 -15.12
C TYR A 15 -5.47 2.64 -15.40
N LYS A 16 -5.99 2.85 -16.59
CA LYS A 16 -7.24 2.24 -17.01
C LYS A 16 -7.19 1.81 -18.47
N ASN A 17 -7.65 0.62 -18.73
CA ASN A 17 -7.96 0.16 -20.09
C ASN A 17 -9.41 -0.33 -20.16
N SER A 18 -9.80 -0.97 -21.28
CA SER A 18 -11.17 -1.45 -21.48
C SER A 18 -11.65 -2.51 -20.49
N LYS A 19 -10.71 -3.21 -19.82
CA LYS A 19 -11.02 -4.34 -18.93
C LYS A 19 -10.62 -4.11 -17.48
N THR A 20 -9.56 -3.34 -17.23
CA THR A 20 -8.94 -3.26 -15.93
C THR A 20 -8.68 -1.81 -15.53
N LEU A 21 -8.89 -1.52 -14.24
CA LEU A 21 -8.43 -0.31 -13.57
C LEU A 21 -7.41 -0.70 -12.51
N LEU A 22 -6.30 0.03 -12.45
CA LEU A 22 -5.32 0.01 -11.37
C LEU A 22 -5.20 1.43 -10.83
N GLU A 23 -5.44 1.62 -9.55
CA GLU A 23 -5.44 2.92 -8.88
C GLU A 23 -4.56 2.88 -7.63
N PHE A 24 -3.74 3.92 -7.46
CA PHE A 24 -3.03 4.19 -6.22
C PHE A 24 -3.74 5.28 -5.43
N GLN A 25 -3.92 5.05 -4.12
CA GLN A 25 -4.73 5.88 -3.24
C GLN A 25 -3.92 6.39 -2.05
N ASP A 26 -4.22 7.61 -1.61
CA ASP A 26 -3.69 8.17 -0.38
C ASP A 26 -4.29 7.48 0.85
N LYS A 27 -3.40 6.94 1.66
CA LYS A 27 -3.65 6.43 3.02
C LYS A 27 -2.50 6.82 3.95
N LEU A 28 -1.83 7.94 3.65
CA LEU A 28 -0.76 8.45 4.49
C LEU A 28 -1.29 8.90 5.84
N LYS A 29 -0.53 8.62 6.89
CA LYS A 29 -0.86 8.97 8.27
C LYS A 29 0.37 9.52 8.97
N VAL A 30 0.16 10.60 9.72
CA VAL A 30 1.19 11.24 10.53
C VAL A 30 1.55 10.35 11.73
N ALA A 31 2.84 10.22 12.02
CA ALA A 31 3.31 9.55 13.24
C ALA A 31 2.89 10.36 14.50
N PRO A 32 2.60 9.69 15.63
CA PRO A 32 2.43 10.37 16.91
C PRO A 32 3.74 11.02 17.37
N ILE A 33 3.64 12.04 18.23
CA ILE A 33 4.80 12.81 18.71
C ILE A 33 5.53 12.04 19.82
N ASN A 34 6.16 10.93 19.48
CA ASN A 34 7.04 10.16 20.34
C ASN A 34 8.50 10.15 19.83
N SER A 35 8.69 10.51 18.56
CA SER A 35 9.98 10.66 17.89
C SER A 35 9.87 11.68 16.77
N TYR A 36 10.60 12.78 16.84
CA TYR A 36 10.61 13.79 15.79
C TYR A 36 11.35 13.38 14.52
N ALA A 37 11.98 12.22 14.52
CA ALA A 37 12.58 11.63 13.31
C ALA A 37 11.59 10.82 12.46
N HIS A 38 10.42 10.50 12.99
CA HIS A 38 9.40 9.71 12.32
C HIS A 38 8.26 10.58 11.84
N ILE A 39 8.08 10.69 10.54
CA ILE A 39 6.99 11.45 9.91
C ILE A 39 5.78 10.53 9.68
N HIS A 40 6.03 9.34 9.17
CA HIS A 40 5.02 8.35 8.86
C HIS A 40 4.68 7.47 10.06
N ALA A 41 3.40 7.26 10.30
CA ALA A 41 2.94 6.29 11.30
C ALA A 41 3.41 4.87 10.92
N GLY A 42 4.03 4.18 11.88
CA GLY A 42 4.70 2.88 11.71
C GLY A 42 4.05 1.72 12.46
N GLY A 43 2.80 1.87 12.94
CA GLY A 43 2.08 0.85 13.70
C GLY A 43 1.90 1.19 15.18
N GLU A 44 2.03 2.46 15.52
CA GLU A 44 1.73 2.96 16.85
C GLU A 44 0.24 2.78 17.16
N THR A 45 -0.06 2.51 18.42
CA THR A 45 -1.44 2.38 18.88
C THR A 45 -2.05 3.76 19.07
N GLY A 46 -3.14 4.05 18.35
CA GLY A 46 -3.92 5.27 18.52
C GLY A 46 -4.76 5.27 19.80
N ALA A 47 -5.42 6.38 20.07
CA ALA A 47 -6.31 6.52 21.24
C ALA A 47 -7.49 5.53 21.21
N ASP A 48 -7.88 5.06 20.03
CA ASP A 48 -8.92 4.04 19.80
C ASP A 48 -8.42 2.58 19.97
N GLY A 49 -7.18 2.39 20.43
CA GLY A 49 -6.55 1.08 20.59
C GLY A 49 -6.11 0.41 19.29
N ARG A 50 -6.33 1.03 18.12
CA ARG A 50 -5.94 0.48 16.82
C ARG A 50 -4.55 0.92 16.40
N ARG A 51 -3.86 0.03 15.70
CA ARG A 51 -2.56 0.37 15.11
C ARG A 51 -2.74 1.21 13.86
N THR A 52 -1.99 2.33 13.81
CA THR A 52 -2.01 3.26 12.69
C THR A 52 -0.77 3.08 11.84
N HIS A 53 -0.97 2.89 10.54
CA HIS A 53 0.11 2.80 9.55
C HIS A 53 -0.10 3.82 8.46
N SER A 54 0.99 4.44 8.03
CA SER A 54 1.03 5.25 6.81
C SER A 54 1.20 4.32 5.62
N LEU A 55 0.28 4.35 4.67
CA LEU A 55 0.20 3.39 3.58
C LEU A 55 -0.11 4.09 2.25
N ILE A 56 0.16 3.40 1.16
CA ILE A 56 -0.36 3.67 -0.18
C ILE A 56 -1.32 2.53 -0.51
N GLY A 57 -2.58 2.88 -0.77
CA GLY A 57 -3.59 1.93 -1.21
C GLY A 57 -3.37 1.54 -2.66
N ILE A 58 -3.64 0.29 -2.99
CA ILE A 58 -3.73 -0.22 -4.36
C ILE A 58 -5.13 -0.78 -4.51
N LEU A 59 -5.91 -0.23 -5.44
CA LEU A 59 -7.22 -0.73 -5.80
C LEU A 59 -7.18 -1.20 -7.25
N MET A 60 -7.68 -2.39 -7.50
CA MET A 60 -7.82 -2.91 -8.86
C MET A 60 -9.25 -3.37 -9.12
N LYS A 61 -9.74 -3.11 -10.33
CA LYS A 61 -11.04 -3.58 -10.79
C LYS A 61 -10.91 -4.29 -12.13
N ASP A 62 -11.61 -5.42 -12.25
CA ASP A 62 -11.79 -6.13 -13.52
C ASP A 62 -13.25 -5.96 -13.98
N TYR A 63 -13.42 -5.35 -15.15
CA TYR A 63 -14.71 -5.08 -15.80
C TYR A 63 -15.08 -6.12 -16.86
N SER A 64 -14.32 -7.20 -17.01
CA SER A 64 -14.57 -8.22 -18.03
C SER A 64 -15.96 -8.87 -17.93
N LYS A 65 -16.54 -8.87 -16.72
CA LYS A 65 -17.90 -9.38 -16.46
C LYS A 65 -18.95 -8.28 -16.36
N GLY A 66 -18.58 -7.02 -16.55
CA GLY A 66 -19.46 -5.83 -16.45
C GLY A 66 -18.99 -4.82 -15.42
N THR A 67 -19.77 -3.75 -15.27
CA THR A 67 -19.52 -2.64 -14.33
C THR A 67 -20.38 -2.76 -13.06
N GLY A 68 -20.18 -1.86 -12.09
CA GLY A 68 -20.89 -1.88 -10.82
C GLY A 68 -20.61 -3.17 -10.04
N ASP A 69 -21.64 -3.81 -9.52
CA ASP A 69 -21.54 -5.03 -8.71
C ASP A 69 -21.02 -6.26 -9.48
N LYS A 70 -20.98 -6.19 -10.81
CA LYS A 70 -20.43 -7.27 -11.65
C LYS A 70 -18.91 -7.19 -11.77
N ALA A 71 -18.32 -6.05 -11.45
CA ALA A 71 -16.86 -5.89 -11.48
C ALA A 71 -16.20 -6.58 -10.28
N VAL A 72 -15.15 -7.34 -10.54
CA VAL A 72 -14.31 -7.86 -9.46
C VAL A 72 -13.44 -6.71 -8.94
N THR A 73 -13.58 -6.40 -7.66
CA THR A 73 -12.79 -5.36 -6.99
C THR A 73 -11.91 -5.99 -5.93
N VAL A 74 -10.62 -5.68 -5.97
CA VAL A 74 -9.63 -6.12 -4.98
C VAL A 74 -8.80 -4.93 -4.50
N CYS A 75 -8.32 -5.00 -3.27
CA CYS A 75 -7.50 -3.94 -2.71
C CYS A 75 -6.38 -4.50 -1.84
N ALA A 76 -5.28 -3.76 -1.80
CA ALA A 76 -4.14 -4.04 -0.95
C ALA A 76 -3.47 -2.73 -0.52
N ASN A 77 -2.48 -2.82 0.36
CA ASN A 77 -1.70 -1.65 0.75
C ASN A 77 -0.22 -2.00 0.75
N ILE A 78 0.60 -1.07 0.29
CA ILE A 78 2.06 -1.08 0.43
C ILE A 78 2.50 0.11 1.29
N SER A 79 3.70 0.07 1.83
CA SER A 79 4.25 1.24 2.53
C SER A 79 4.77 2.28 1.54
N PRO A 80 4.91 3.57 1.95
CA PRO A 80 5.55 4.59 1.14
C PRO A 80 6.97 4.21 0.69
N LYS A 81 7.74 3.54 1.56
CA LYS A 81 9.08 3.06 1.25
C LYS A 81 9.08 1.97 0.18
N GLU A 82 8.13 1.04 0.23
CA GLU A 82 7.98 0.00 -0.79
C GLU A 82 7.63 0.60 -2.15
N ALA A 83 6.73 1.60 -2.21
CA ALA A 83 6.40 2.29 -3.45
C ALA A 83 7.64 2.98 -4.08
N LYS A 84 8.40 3.75 -3.29
CA LYS A 84 9.66 4.38 -3.71
C LYS A 84 10.71 3.34 -4.13
N PHE A 85 10.81 2.22 -3.42
CA PHE A 85 11.76 1.14 -3.77
C PHE A 85 11.41 0.47 -5.10
N ILE A 86 10.13 0.18 -5.36
CA ILE A 86 9.69 -0.41 -6.63
C ILE A 86 10.00 0.54 -7.78
N LEU A 87 9.73 1.85 -7.63
CA LEU A 87 10.12 2.87 -8.62
C LEU A 87 11.63 2.86 -8.89
N SER A 88 12.47 2.77 -7.86
CA SER A 88 13.92 2.69 -8.02
C SER A 88 14.38 1.46 -8.82
N ARG A 89 13.69 0.32 -8.67
CA ARG A 89 13.98 -0.90 -9.43
C ARG A 89 13.57 -0.79 -10.89
N LEU A 90 12.46 -0.11 -11.15
CA LEU A 90 12.02 0.19 -12.50
C LEU A 90 13.04 1.09 -13.21
N THR A 91 13.43 2.20 -12.59
CA THR A 91 14.37 3.16 -13.18
C THR A 91 15.78 2.61 -13.34
N ALA A 92 16.20 1.67 -12.50
CA ALA A 92 17.48 0.96 -12.64
C ALA A 92 17.53 -0.03 -13.83
N GLY A 93 16.40 -0.29 -14.49
CA GLY A 93 16.36 -1.05 -15.74
C GLY A 93 16.62 -2.56 -15.61
N PHE A 94 16.41 -3.17 -14.43
CA PHE A 94 16.57 -4.63 -14.28
C PHE A 94 15.67 -5.38 -15.25
N SER A 95 16.21 -6.37 -15.95
CA SER A 95 15.45 -7.21 -16.89
C SER A 95 14.40 -8.09 -16.19
N GLU A 96 14.69 -8.46 -14.94
CA GLU A 96 13.82 -9.27 -14.08
C GLU A 96 13.74 -8.64 -12.69
N TYR A 97 12.55 -8.63 -12.12
CA TYR A 97 12.29 -8.14 -10.78
C TYR A 97 11.01 -8.77 -10.24
N THR A 98 11.00 -9.09 -8.96
CA THR A 98 9.81 -9.57 -8.28
C THR A 98 9.67 -8.89 -6.92
N PHE A 99 8.55 -8.22 -6.74
CA PHE A 99 8.04 -7.79 -5.44
C PHE A 99 6.79 -8.61 -5.13
N GLN A 100 6.78 -9.25 -3.98
CA GLN A 100 5.62 -9.98 -3.48
C GLN A 100 5.44 -9.69 -2.00
N GLN A 101 4.20 -9.45 -1.60
CA GLN A 101 3.85 -9.22 -0.21
C GLN A 101 2.50 -9.85 0.10
N ASP A 102 2.44 -10.66 1.16
CA ASP A 102 1.22 -11.19 1.74
C ASP A 102 0.99 -10.50 3.10
N LYS A 103 -0.17 -9.89 3.29
CA LYS A 103 -0.58 -9.29 4.57
C LYS A 103 -1.84 -9.98 5.07
N ILE A 104 -1.78 -10.47 6.31
CA ILE A 104 -2.95 -10.99 7.02
C ILE A 104 -3.35 -9.98 8.11
N PHE A 105 -4.64 -9.67 8.21
CA PHE A 105 -5.14 -8.61 9.08
C PHE A 105 -6.61 -8.83 9.47
N GLY A 106 -7.05 -8.07 10.48
CA GLY A 106 -8.40 -8.16 11.02
C GLY A 106 -8.58 -9.36 11.98
N ASP A 107 -9.77 -9.45 12.53
CA ASP A 107 -10.15 -10.51 13.44
C ASP A 107 -10.42 -11.81 12.68
N LYS A 108 -10.36 -12.93 13.41
CA LYS A 108 -10.72 -14.23 12.87
C LYS A 108 -12.23 -14.32 12.71
N ASP A 109 -12.67 -14.91 11.61
CA ASP A 109 -14.05 -15.35 11.44
C ASP A 109 -14.34 -16.60 12.30
N GLU A 110 -15.59 -17.06 12.31
CA GLU A 110 -16.05 -18.26 13.06
C GLU A 110 -15.29 -19.52 12.67
N GLN A 111 -14.70 -19.55 11.47
CA GLN A 111 -13.90 -20.68 10.97
C GLN A 111 -12.41 -20.54 11.29
N GLY A 112 -12.00 -19.44 11.97
CA GLY A 112 -10.62 -19.18 12.35
C GLY A 112 -9.77 -18.52 11.27
N TYR A 113 -10.36 -18.02 10.18
CA TYR A 113 -9.69 -17.29 9.11
C TYR A 113 -9.70 -15.79 9.35
N ALA A 114 -8.64 -15.13 8.95
CA ALA A 114 -8.56 -13.65 8.87
C ALA A 114 -8.38 -13.22 7.41
N LYS A 115 -8.63 -11.93 7.13
CA LYS A 115 -8.49 -11.37 5.79
C LYS A 115 -7.03 -11.37 5.35
N VAL A 116 -6.81 -11.65 4.07
CA VAL A 116 -5.48 -11.62 3.44
C VAL A 116 -5.54 -10.76 2.18
N SER A 117 -4.53 -9.91 2.02
CA SER A 117 -4.24 -9.26 0.75
C SER A 117 -2.84 -9.65 0.27
N ARG A 118 -2.73 -9.99 -0.99
CA ARG A 118 -1.49 -10.35 -1.68
C ARG A 118 -1.24 -9.37 -2.80
N VAL A 119 -0.03 -8.84 -2.88
CA VAL A 119 0.42 -7.97 -3.98
C VAL A 119 1.58 -8.65 -4.67
N ARG A 120 1.56 -8.66 -6.00
CA ARG A 120 2.69 -9.07 -6.83
C ARG A 120 2.96 -8.01 -7.89
N ILE A 121 4.20 -7.57 -7.99
CA ILE A 121 4.68 -6.68 -9.05
C ILE A 121 5.91 -7.36 -9.64
N ILE A 122 5.77 -7.86 -10.86
CA ILE A 122 6.79 -8.70 -11.50
C ILE A 122 7.20 -8.08 -12.82
N ARG A 123 8.49 -7.96 -13.06
CA ARG A 123 9.06 -7.62 -14.37
C ARG A 123 9.66 -8.86 -15.02
N ALA A 124 9.29 -9.11 -16.26
CA ALA A 124 9.92 -10.10 -17.11
C ALA A 124 9.94 -9.55 -18.54
N THR A 125 11.12 -9.25 -19.06
CA THR A 125 11.30 -8.67 -20.40
C THR A 125 11.14 -9.69 -21.53
N LYS A 126 11.20 -10.98 -21.19
CA LYS A 126 11.01 -12.09 -22.13
C LYS A 126 9.89 -13.01 -21.66
N ASP A 127 9.23 -13.65 -22.59
CA ASP A 127 8.28 -14.73 -22.32
C ASP A 127 8.99 -16.08 -22.12
N SER A 128 8.22 -17.15 -21.88
CA SER A 128 8.74 -18.50 -21.69
C SER A 128 9.43 -19.09 -22.94
N LYS A 129 9.25 -18.47 -24.11
CA LYS A 129 9.88 -18.86 -25.38
C LYS A 129 11.08 -17.96 -25.73
N GLY A 130 11.43 -17.00 -24.86
CA GLY A 130 12.52 -16.05 -25.06
C GLY A 130 12.17 -14.84 -25.91
N ALA A 131 10.93 -14.69 -26.38
CA ALA A 131 10.50 -13.53 -27.15
C ALA A 131 10.31 -12.29 -26.24
N ALA A 132 10.65 -11.10 -26.76
CA ALA A 132 10.52 -9.85 -26.03
C ALA A 132 9.04 -9.53 -25.72
N ARG A 133 8.75 -9.13 -24.50
CA ARG A 133 7.42 -8.70 -24.06
C ARG A 133 7.23 -7.21 -24.33
N LYS A 134 6.13 -6.85 -24.99
CA LYS A 134 5.70 -5.44 -25.14
C LYS A 134 5.27 -4.81 -23.82
N LEU A 135 4.68 -5.60 -22.92
CA LEU A 135 4.19 -5.21 -21.59
C LEU A 135 4.93 -6.07 -20.56
N PRO A 136 6.15 -5.67 -20.15
CA PRO A 136 7.03 -6.50 -19.32
C PRO A 136 6.61 -6.55 -17.85
N TRP A 137 5.72 -5.65 -17.39
CA TRP A 137 5.27 -5.59 -16.01
C TRP A 137 3.94 -6.30 -15.83
N TYR A 138 3.87 -7.11 -14.80
CA TYR A 138 2.67 -7.76 -14.30
C TYR A 138 2.38 -7.25 -12.90
N VAL A 139 1.25 -6.59 -12.71
CA VAL A 139 0.76 -6.12 -11.41
C VAL A 139 -0.48 -6.90 -11.05
N GLU A 140 -0.48 -7.53 -9.89
CA GLU A 140 -1.60 -8.36 -9.41
C GLU A 140 -1.92 -8.00 -7.96
N VAL A 141 -3.21 -7.89 -7.67
CA VAL A 141 -3.74 -7.91 -6.31
C VAL A 141 -4.70 -9.09 -6.19
N GLU A 142 -4.52 -9.86 -5.14
CA GLU A 142 -5.40 -10.98 -4.80
C GLU A 142 -5.87 -10.83 -3.35
N ASN A 143 -7.19 -10.83 -3.15
CA ASN A 143 -7.79 -10.84 -1.84
C ASN A 143 -8.27 -12.25 -1.49
N GLY A 144 -8.26 -12.56 -0.21
CA GLY A 144 -8.65 -13.86 0.27
C GLY A 144 -8.72 -13.93 1.79
N LYS A 145 -8.68 -15.14 2.30
CA LYS A 145 -8.60 -15.42 3.71
C LYS A 145 -7.55 -16.49 3.99
N GLY A 146 -6.99 -16.48 5.21
CA GLY A 146 -5.97 -17.43 5.64
C GLY A 146 -5.97 -17.59 7.15
N VAL A 147 -5.33 -18.64 7.65
CA VAL A 147 -5.24 -18.92 9.08
C VAL A 147 -4.09 -18.09 9.68
N PRO A 148 -4.36 -17.15 10.61
CA PRO A 148 -3.30 -16.36 11.23
C PRO A 148 -2.54 -17.18 12.28
N GLN A 149 -1.22 -17.08 12.25
CA GLN A 149 -0.29 -17.61 13.26
C GLN A 149 0.58 -16.48 13.81
N LYS A 150 1.01 -16.60 15.06
CA LYS A 150 1.98 -15.69 15.68
C LYS A 150 3.39 -16.26 15.60
N ASN A 151 4.36 -15.43 15.26
CA ASN A 151 5.78 -15.76 15.40
C ASN A 151 6.27 -15.51 16.83
N ALA A 152 7.51 -15.91 17.12
CA ALA A 152 8.12 -15.74 18.45
C ALA A 152 8.16 -14.27 18.93
N ASN A 153 8.19 -13.31 18.01
CA ASN A 153 8.21 -11.87 18.29
C ASN A 153 6.80 -11.25 18.39
N GLY A 154 5.74 -12.06 18.41
CA GLY A 154 4.35 -11.62 18.49
C GLY A 154 3.77 -11.08 17.19
N GLY A 155 4.53 -11.05 16.11
CA GLY A 155 4.04 -10.68 14.77
C GLY A 155 3.07 -11.74 14.24
N THR A 156 2.07 -11.28 13.47
CA THR A 156 1.10 -12.19 12.85
C THR A 156 1.47 -12.45 11.40
N TYR A 157 1.48 -13.71 10.99
CA TYR A 157 1.68 -14.15 9.60
C TYR A 157 0.65 -15.21 9.22
N MET A 158 0.51 -15.44 7.94
CA MET A 158 -0.41 -16.44 7.41
C MET A 158 0.23 -17.86 7.49
N LYS A 159 -0.49 -18.83 8.05
CA LYS A 159 -0.06 -20.23 8.03
C LYS A 159 0.19 -20.68 6.59
N PRO A 160 1.33 -21.34 6.29
CA PRO A 160 1.58 -21.89 4.96
C PRO A 160 0.40 -22.75 4.46
N ASN A 161 0.10 -22.64 3.17
CA ASN A 161 -0.97 -23.41 2.49
C ASN A 161 -2.40 -23.19 3.04
N SER A 162 -2.64 -22.14 3.85
CA SER A 162 -3.98 -21.83 4.35
C SER A 162 -4.71 -20.75 3.54
N PHE A 163 -4.11 -20.21 2.51
CA PHE A 163 -4.71 -19.16 1.69
C PHE A 163 -5.85 -19.67 0.84
N VAL A 164 -7.00 -18.99 0.95
CA VAL A 164 -8.19 -19.22 0.11
C VAL A 164 -8.50 -17.91 -0.60
N SER A 165 -8.39 -17.90 -1.92
CA SER A 165 -8.67 -16.73 -2.76
C SER A 165 -10.16 -16.42 -2.80
N THR A 166 -10.52 -15.14 -2.68
CA THR A 166 -11.90 -14.65 -2.86
C THR A 166 -12.04 -13.73 -4.07
N GLY A 167 -10.95 -13.17 -4.56
CA GLY A 167 -10.93 -12.34 -5.75
C GLY A 167 -9.51 -11.99 -6.17
N LYS A 168 -9.28 -11.94 -7.48
CA LYS A 168 -7.99 -11.63 -8.06
C LYS A 168 -8.16 -10.77 -9.31
N VAL A 169 -7.35 -9.70 -9.42
CA VAL A 169 -7.27 -8.83 -10.59
C VAL A 169 -5.81 -8.59 -10.92
N TYR A 170 -5.49 -8.53 -12.21
CA TYR A 170 -4.16 -8.21 -12.69
C TYR A 170 -4.19 -7.25 -13.90
N ALA A 171 -3.08 -6.56 -14.12
CA ALA A 171 -2.82 -5.76 -15.29
C ALA A 171 -1.42 -6.02 -15.81
N ASN A 172 -1.27 -6.04 -17.16
CA ASN A 172 0.03 -5.98 -17.80
C ASN A 172 0.29 -4.54 -18.25
N LEU A 173 1.46 -4.01 -17.92
CA LEU A 173 1.84 -2.62 -18.12
C LEU A 173 3.15 -2.52 -18.90
N SER A 174 3.30 -1.43 -19.66
CA SER A 174 4.59 -1.02 -20.21
C SER A 174 5.48 -0.42 -19.11
N ASP A 175 6.76 -0.21 -19.43
CA ASP A 175 7.67 0.53 -18.53
C ASP A 175 7.14 1.96 -18.28
N LEU A 176 6.58 2.61 -19.30
CA LEU A 176 6.03 3.97 -19.18
C LEU A 176 4.79 4.00 -18.28
N ASP A 177 3.84 3.08 -18.46
CA ASP A 177 2.61 3.04 -17.65
C ASP A 177 2.93 2.91 -16.17
N LEU A 178 3.83 1.97 -15.81
CA LEU A 178 4.19 1.77 -14.41
C LEU A 178 5.05 2.92 -13.86
N PHE A 179 5.91 3.52 -14.69
CA PHE A 179 6.70 4.68 -14.33
C PHE A 179 5.80 5.88 -13.99
N ASP A 180 4.82 6.21 -14.83
CA ASP A 180 3.86 7.30 -14.61
C ASP A 180 3.10 7.13 -13.29
N LEU A 181 2.62 5.92 -13.02
CA LEU A 181 1.93 5.60 -11.78
C LEU A 181 2.83 5.80 -10.56
N LEU A 182 4.00 5.18 -10.55
CA LEU A 182 4.87 5.18 -9.37
C LEU A 182 5.61 6.50 -9.17
N SER A 183 5.92 7.24 -10.24
CA SER A 183 6.50 8.59 -10.13
C SER A 183 5.50 9.58 -9.54
N SER A 184 4.23 9.51 -9.96
CA SER A 184 3.14 10.30 -9.36
C SER A 184 2.98 9.98 -7.88
N VAL A 185 2.99 8.69 -7.51
CA VAL A 185 2.93 8.24 -6.10
C VAL A 185 4.14 8.77 -5.31
N SER A 186 5.36 8.64 -5.85
CA SER A 186 6.57 9.12 -5.18
C SER A 186 6.52 10.64 -4.96
N SER A 187 6.17 11.39 -5.99
CA SER A 187 6.03 12.85 -5.90
C SER A 187 4.98 13.27 -4.88
N TYR A 188 3.84 12.57 -4.84
CA TYR A 188 2.81 12.81 -3.84
C TYR A 188 3.32 12.59 -2.41
N ILE A 189 4.04 11.47 -2.17
CA ILE A 189 4.65 11.18 -0.87
C ILE A 189 5.64 12.28 -0.49
N ASP A 190 6.52 12.71 -1.41
CA ASP A 190 7.50 13.76 -1.16
C ASP A 190 6.83 15.10 -0.80
N CYS A 191 5.80 15.50 -1.56
CA CYS A 191 5.03 16.72 -1.26
C CYS A 191 4.34 16.64 0.12
N TRP A 192 3.75 15.49 0.45
CA TRP A 192 3.12 15.26 1.75
C TRP A 192 4.14 15.31 2.89
N GLU A 193 5.31 14.66 2.74
CA GLU A 193 6.42 14.70 3.71
C GLU A 193 6.88 16.15 3.93
N HIS A 194 7.09 16.94 2.86
CA HIS A 194 7.50 18.33 2.95
C HIS A 194 6.47 19.23 3.64
N ALA A 195 5.19 18.99 3.41
CA ALA A 195 4.11 19.74 4.04
C ALA A 195 3.98 19.47 5.54
N ILE A 196 4.21 18.21 5.98
CA ILE A 196 3.95 17.77 7.35
C ILE A 196 5.20 17.86 8.24
N ALA A 197 6.39 17.55 7.71
CA ALA A 197 7.61 17.38 8.50
C ALA A 197 8.00 18.62 9.32
N PRO A 198 8.00 19.87 8.78
CA PRO A 198 8.46 21.02 9.56
C PRO A 198 7.64 21.25 10.83
N ALA A 199 6.32 21.22 10.73
CA ALA A 199 5.42 21.41 11.86
C ALA A 199 5.53 20.27 12.87
N LEU A 200 5.58 19.01 12.41
CA LEU A 200 5.71 17.84 13.26
C LEU A 200 7.04 17.82 14.03
N ILE A 201 8.15 18.09 13.36
CA ILE A 201 9.49 18.13 13.95
C ILE A 201 9.56 19.24 15.01
N THR A 202 9.07 20.44 14.70
CA THR A 202 9.05 21.56 15.65
C THR A 202 8.23 21.22 16.90
N LYS A 203 7.03 20.69 16.73
CA LYS A 203 6.18 20.28 17.83
C LYS A 203 6.80 19.20 18.72
N ALA A 204 7.47 18.22 18.09
CA ALA A 204 8.16 17.15 18.81
C ALA A 204 9.39 17.65 19.59
N LYS A 205 10.20 18.56 19.01
CA LYS A 205 11.34 19.19 19.69
C LYS A 205 10.88 20.01 20.91
N ASN A 206 9.81 20.78 20.78
CA ASN A 206 9.25 21.57 21.88
C ASN A 206 8.76 20.65 23.02
N ALA A 207 8.11 19.52 22.69
CA ALA A 207 7.68 18.54 23.69
C ALA A 207 8.86 17.89 24.43
N VAL A 208 9.97 17.62 23.75
CA VAL A 208 11.21 17.12 24.39
C VAL A 208 11.80 18.16 25.32
N ALA A 209 11.92 19.42 24.88
CA ALA A 209 12.46 20.51 25.71
C ALA A 209 11.62 20.73 26.98
N ALA A 210 10.30 20.73 26.87
CA ALA A 210 9.41 20.85 28.02
C ALA A 210 9.60 19.73 29.05
N ARG A 211 9.76 18.47 28.60
CA ARG A 211 10.04 17.33 29.49
C ARG A 211 11.39 17.43 30.19
N GLN A 212 12.42 17.93 29.49
CA GLN A 212 13.75 18.14 30.07
C GLN A 212 13.72 19.22 31.15
N SER A 213 13.04 20.36 30.91
CA SER A 213 12.88 21.45 31.88
C SER A 213 12.16 20.96 33.14
N SER A 214 11.10 20.16 33.01
CA SER A 214 10.37 19.60 34.15
C SER A 214 11.23 18.63 34.98
N ARG A 215 12.16 17.87 34.37
CA ARG A 215 13.06 16.97 35.08
C ARG A 215 14.15 17.72 35.85
N ASN A 216 14.59 18.88 35.36
CA ASN A 216 15.63 19.67 36.02
C ASN A 216 15.07 20.54 37.15
N ALA A 217 13.74 20.69 37.26
CA ALA A 217 13.05 21.46 38.28
C ALA A 217 12.53 20.60 39.46
N ALA A 218 12.62 19.27 39.34
CA ALA A 218 12.24 18.30 40.36
C ALA A 218 13.47 17.69 41.03
#